data_b70744ab586c755ee6cceaf37312fc5b
#
_entry.id   b70744ab586c755ee6cceaf37312fc5b
#
_cell.length_a   1.000
_cell.length_b   1.000
_cell.length_c   1.000
_cell.angle_alpha   90.00
_cell.angle_beta   90.00
_cell.angle_gamma   90.00
#
_symmetry.space_group_name_H-M   'P 1'
#
loop_
_entity.id
_entity.type
_entity.pdbx_description
1 polymer ?
#
loop_
_entity_poly.entity_id
_entity_poly.type
_entity_poly.pdbx_seq_one_letter_code
_entity_poly.pdbx_strand_id
1 'polypeptide(L)'
;MEKYVHRRSDRHLPPASLIVFAALLCGFALVNLFWPKRENSELENRKLAQMPVFSVKTLLNGKWQDDFSTYLQDQVALRDGGINLESAVNALAFGKTEESGILNGKDGWMFTKLFTVSTDTEKQLGKNISAVTNFAQRYPGRVTFLLAPSASDIYPEMLPANAPMVDEDAMLDDIFAQVQASGADVIDMRDDYRANKDQYLYFKTDHHWTPDGAYRAYQQFCTLKNLTPFDCNVYTKITVPDFYGTHYSATRRWNAQADSFSYYDLPNQMTVYKVNGEADYEPVKTEGLMNLAKLDTRDKYGAFLDGNNGYSVIEGNGTGSILVVKDSYANSFIPYLTANYAKIGVVDFRGLAYGLDSTIEKEGYDQILILYNFQTFISDNKVIYLDRPTTLK
;
A
#
# COMPACT_ATOMS: atom_id res chain seq x y z
N MET A 1 -39.41 -41.35 -40.25
CA MET A 1 -38.16 -41.00 -39.51
C MET A 1 -37.22 -40.35 -40.50
N GLU A 2 -37.30 -39.02 -40.65
CA GLU A 2 -36.38 -38.26 -41.49
C GLU A 2 -35.14 -37.95 -40.69
N LYS A 3 -33.98 -38.37 -41.20
CA LYS A 3 -32.65 -38.05 -40.62
C LYS A 3 -32.29 -36.62 -41.02
N TYR A 4 -32.34 -35.70 -40.08
CA TYR A 4 -31.72 -34.37 -40.22
C TYR A 4 -30.20 -34.52 -40.26
N VAL A 5 -29.62 -34.43 -41.45
CA VAL A 5 -28.16 -34.30 -41.61
C VAL A 5 -27.80 -32.83 -41.42
N HIS A 6 -27.20 -32.51 -40.25
CA HIS A 6 -26.55 -31.21 -40.03
C HIS A 6 -25.37 -31.09 -40.99
N ARG A 7 -25.53 -30.37 -42.09
CA ARG A 7 -24.39 -29.87 -42.89
C ARG A 7 -23.64 -28.87 -42.04
N ARG A 8 -22.48 -29.23 -41.51
CA ARG A 8 -21.46 -28.27 -41.09
C ARG A 8 -21.10 -27.43 -42.31
N SER A 9 -21.45 -26.15 -42.31
CA SER A 9 -20.97 -25.21 -43.32
C SER A 9 -19.48 -24.93 -42.98
N ASP A 10 -18.60 -25.55 -43.69
CA ASP A 10 -17.18 -25.17 -43.70
C ASP A 10 -17.06 -23.77 -44.32
N ARG A 11 -17.21 -22.75 -43.47
CA ARG A 11 -16.90 -21.38 -43.85
C ARG A 11 -15.40 -21.26 -43.95
N HIS A 12 -14.84 -21.54 -45.11
CA HIS A 12 -13.46 -21.15 -45.42
C HIS A 12 -13.38 -19.62 -45.41
N LEU A 13 -12.49 -19.09 -44.56
CA LEU A 13 -12.17 -17.65 -44.59
C LEU A 13 -11.69 -17.32 -46.00
N PRO A 14 -12.17 -16.22 -46.61
CA PRO A 14 -11.73 -15.84 -47.96
C PRO A 14 -10.19 -15.55 -47.89
N PRO A 15 -9.46 -15.94 -48.95
CA PRO A 15 -8.01 -15.78 -49.02
C PRO A 15 -7.52 -14.36 -48.70
N ALA A 16 -8.30 -13.34 -49.07
CA ALA A 16 -8.00 -11.95 -48.78
C ALA A 16 -7.97 -11.64 -47.28
N SER A 17 -8.85 -12.21 -46.46
CA SER A 17 -8.83 -12.00 -45.00
C SER A 17 -7.64 -12.66 -44.33
N LEU A 18 -7.17 -13.81 -44.82
CA LEU A 18 -5.94 -14.44 -44.34
C LEU A 18 -4.69 -13.61 -44.67
N ILE A 19 -4.63 -13.03 -45.87
CA ILE A 19 -3.53 -12.14 -46.27
C ILE A 19 -3.51 -10.89 -45.39
N VAL A 20 -4.67 -10.23 -45.18
CA VAL A 20 -4.75 -9.06 -44.31
C VAL A 20 -4.36 -9.41 -42.86
N PHE A 21 -4.86 -10.53 -42.34
CA PHE A 21 -4.49 -11.00 -41.01
C PHE A 21 -2.99 -11.26 -40.86
N ALA A 22 -2.40 -11.98 -41.83
CA ALA A 22 -0.97 -12.24 -41.84
C ALA A 22 -0.14 -10.94 -41.94
N ALA A 23 -0.55 -10.00 -42.80
CA ALA A 23 0.11 -8.70 -42.96
C ALA A 23 0.06 -7.88 -41.65
N LEU A 24 -1.09 -7.87 -40.94
CA LEU A 24 -1.22 -7.22 -39.64
C LEU A 24 -0.32 -7.86 -38.59
N LEU A 25 -0.28 -9.19 -38.50
CA LEU A 25 0.59 -9.91 -37.58
C LEU A 25 2.08 -9.64 -37.85
N CYS A 26 2.51 -9.73 -39.12
CA CYS A 26 3.89 -9.45 -39.49
C CYS A 26 4.25 -7.98 -39.26
N GLY A 27 3.36 -7.06 -39.61
CA GLY A 27 3.55 -5.63 -39.34
C GLY A 27 3.69 -5.32 -37.85
N PHE A 28 2.80 -5.91 -37.02
CA PHE A 28 2.88 -5.76 -35.57
C PHE A 28 4.16 -6.39 -34.98
N ALA A 29 4.55 -7.57 -35.48
CA ALA A 29 5.79 -8.21 -35.07
C ALA A 29 7.04 -7.35 -35.40
N LEU A 30 7.07 -6.75 -36.57
CA LEU A 30 8.13 -5.82 -36.96
C LEU A 30 8.16 -4.56 -36.05
N VAL A 31 7.00 -3.95 -35.78
CA VAL A 31 6.93 -2.83 -34.85
C VAL A 31 7.46 -3.24 -33.48
N ASN A 32 7.09 -4.39 -32.96
CA ASN A 32 7.59 -4.91 -31.68
C ASN A 32 9.11 -5.14 -31.66
N LEU A 33 9.67 -5.59 -32.78
CA LEU A 33 11.12 -5.86 -32.88
C LEU A 33 11.94 -4.56 -32.70
N PHE A 34 11.46 -3.46 -33.26
CA PHE A 34 12.14 -2.16 -33.20
C PHE A 34 11.61 -1.22 -32.11
N TRP A 35 10.59 -1.65 -31.32
CA TRP A 35 10.04 -0.84 -30.25
C TRP A 35 11.05 -0.67 -29.11
N PRO A 36 11.23 0.55 -28.58
CA PRO A 36 12.13 0.78 -27.44
C PRO A 36 11.76 -0.07 -26.24
N LYS A 37 12.72 -0.81 -25.68
CA LYS A 37 12.52 -1.59 -24.47
C LYS A 37 12.64 -0.70 -23.26
N ARG A 38 11.79 -0.93 -22.23
CA ARG A 38 11.74 -0.14 -21.00
C ARG A 38 12.13 -1.01 -19.81
N GLU A 39 12.80 -0.44 -18.84
CA GLU A 39 13.13 -1.13 -17.58
C GLU A 39 11.97 -1.04 -16.59
N ASN A 40 11.23 0.06 -16.59
CA ASN A 40 10.14 0.32 -15.65
C ASN A 40 8.88 0.75 -16.40
N SER A 41 7.73 0.41 -15.83
CA SER A 41 6.45 1.02 -16.13
C SER A 41 6.16 2.09 -15.08
N GLU A 42 6.29 3.35 -15.43
CA GLU A 42 5.92 4.44 -14.53
C GLU A 42 4.43 4.39 -14.18
N LEU A 43 3.59 4.03 -15.14
CA LEU A 43 2.15 4.02 -14.96
C LEU A 43 1.65 2.87 -14.07
N GLU A 44 2.36 1.75 -14.00
CA GLU A 44 2.06 0.61 -13.12
C GLU A 44 2.95 0.61 -11.86
N ASN A 45 3.89 1.54 -11.77
CA ASN A 45 4.86 1.65 -10.67
C ASN A 45 5.59 0.32 -10.39
N ARG A 46 6.08 -0.34 -11.46
CA ARG A 46 6.81 -1.60 -11.35
C ARG A 46 7.92 -1.76 -12.39
N LYS A 47 8.88 -2.62 -12.06
CA LYS A 47 9.86 -3.09 -13.04
C LYS A 47 9.19 -3.97 -14.09
N LEU A 48 9.58 -3.77 -15.34
CA LEU A 48 9.17 -4.61 -16.47
C LEU A 48 10.15 -5.76 -16.65
N ALA A 49 9.63 -6.92 -17.04
CA ALA A 49 10.46 -8.07 -17.34
C ALA A 49 11.43 -7.75 -18.48
N GLN A 50 12.68 -8.13 -18.29
CA GLN A 50 13.74 -8.00 -19.28
C GLN A 50 13.95 -9.33 -20.00
N MET A 51 14.61 -9.29 -21.15
CA MET A 51 14.91 -10.50 -21.95
C MET A 51 15.60 -11.55 -21.07
N PRO A 52 15.01 -12.74 -20.87
CA PRO A 52 15.60 -13.75 -20.01
C PRO A 52 16.88 -14.34 -20.62
N VAL A 53 17.84 -14.60 -19.74
CA VAL A 53 19.10 -15.28 -20.15
C VAL A 53 18.76 -16.72 -20.53
N PHE A 54 19.15 -17.11 -21.75
CA PHE A 54 18.93 -18.46 -22.23
C PHE A 54 19.86 -19.46 -21.52
N SER A 55 19.30 -20.56 -21.05
CA SER A 55 20.05 -21.74 -20.65
C SER A 55 19.27 -23.02 -20.94
N VAL A 56 19.97 -24.10 -21.25
CA VAL A 56 19.37 -25.41 -21.52
C VAL A 56 18.55 -25.89 -20.31
N LYS A 57 19.03 -25.62 -19.08
CA LYS A 57 18.34 -25.99 -17.84
C LYS A 57 17.01 -25.28 -17.71
N THR A 58 16.96 -23.96 -17.96
CA THR A 58 15.73 -23.15 -17.85
C THR A 58 14.77 -23.45 -18.99
N LEU A 59 15.27 -23.85 -20.17
CA LEU A 59 14.45 -24.30 -21.29
C LEU A 59 13.76 -25.63 -20.99
N LEU A 60 14.50 -26.62 -20.46
CA LEU A 60 13.96 -27.95 -20.18
C LEU A 60 12.94 -27.99 -19.02
N ASN A 61 13.05 -27.09 -18.05
CA ASN A 61 12.13 -27.00 -16.92
C ASN A 61 10.97 -26.00 -17.15
N GLY A 62 10.83 -25.41 -18.33
CA GLY A 62 9.78 -24.49 -18.70
C GLY A 62 9.99 -23.03 -18.24
N LYS A 63 10.95 -22.78 -17.35
CA LYS A 63 11.15 -21.44 -16.76
C LYS A 63 11.49 -20.38 -17.82
N TRP A 64 12.32 -20.73 -18.82
CA TRP A 64 12.68 -19.77 -19.87
C TRP A 64 11.45 -19.34 -20.68
N GLN A 65 10.55 -20.28 -20.99
CA GLN A 65 9.31 -19.99 -21.72
C GLN A 65 8.38 -19.05 -20.94
N ASP A 66 8.25 -19.28 -19.63
CA ASP A 66 7.42 -18.44 -18.75
C ASP A 66 8.01 -17.04 -18.62
N ASP A 67 9.33 -16.94 -18.36
CA ASP A 67 10.03 -15.65 -18.26
C ASP A 67 9.98 -14.91 -19.62
N PHE A 68 10.12 -15.60 -20.75
CA PHE A 68 10.04 -15.01 -22.09
C PHE A 68 8.61 -14.54 -22.42
N SER A 69 7.59 -15.30 -22.03
CA SER A 69 6.21 -14.91 -22.19
C SER A 69 5.92 -13.61 -21.41
N THR A 70 6.39 -13.52 -20.16
CA THR A 70 6.28 -12.32 -19.32
C THR A 70 7.01 -11.13 -19.96
N TYR A 71 8.22 -11.35 -20.47
CA TYR A 71 8.97 -10.33 -21.22
C TYR A 71 8.19 -9.80 -22.43
N LEU A 72 7.60 -10.68 -23.24
CA LEU A 72 6.79 -10.25 -24.39
C LEU A 72 5.58 -9.43 -23.97
N GLN A 73 4.89 -9.83 -22.92
CA GLN A 73 3.73 -9.10 -22.38
C GLN A 73 4.11 -7.71 -21.87
N ASP A 74 5.28 -7.60 -21.23
CA ASP A 74 5.75 -6.35 -20.66
C ASP A 74 6.36 -5.38 -21.69
N GLN A 75 6.90 -5.89 -22.78
CA GLN A 75 7.65 -5.12 -23.79
C GLN A 75 6.88 -4.93 -25.10
N VAL A 76 5.60 -5.31 -25.16
CA VAL A 76 4.79 -5.16 -26.36
C VAL A 76 4.60 -3.69 -26.74
N ALA A 77 4.71 -3.41 -28.02
CA ALA A 77 4.49 -2.06 -28.57
C ALA A 77 3.11 -1.51 -28.21
N LEU A 78 3.03 -0.24 -27.87
CA LEU A 78 1.76 0.46 -27.51
C LEU A 78 1.05 -0.13 -26.30
N ARG A 79 1.75 -0.92 -25.47
CA ARG A 79 1.17 -1.64 -24.32
C ARG A 79 0.30 -0.74 -23.44
N ASP A 80 0.79 0.44 -23.06
CA ASP A 80 0.05 1.35 -22.17
C ASP A 80 -1.25 1.85 -22.79
N GLY A 81 -1.26 2.11 -24.10
CA GLY A 81 -2.47 2.45 -24.84
C GLY A 81 -3.46 1.28 -24.91
N GLY A 82 -2.95 0.05 -25.09
CA GLY A 82 -3.75 -1.16 -25.09
C GLY A 82 -4.45 -1.40 -23.75
N ILE A 83 -3.74 -1.25 -22.64
CA ILE A 83 -4.32 -1.39 -21.29
C ILE A 83 -5.38 -0.31 -21.03
N ASN A 84 -5.12 0.93 -21.40
CA ASN A 84 -6.11 1.99 -21.25
C ASN A 84 -7.37 1.74 -22.09
N LEU A 85 -7.22 1.24 -23.33
CA LEU A 85 -8.34 0.86 -24.17
C LEU A 85 -9.13 -0.32 -23.57
N GLU A 86 -8.45 -1.33 -23.07
CA GLU A 86 -9.07 -2.47 -22.39
C GLU A 86 -9.87 -1.99 -21.17
N SER A 87 -9.29 -1.16 -20.31
CA SER A 87 -9.99 -0.57 -19.17
C SER A 87 -11.24 0.20 -19.59
N ALA A 88 -11.16 1.01 -20.67
CA ALA A 88 -12.31 1.73 -21.19
C ALA A 88 -13.40 0.80 -21.73
N VAL A 89 -13.03 -0.23 -22.50
CA VAL A 89 -13.98 -1.21 -23.05
C VAL A 89 -14.63 -2.01 -21.92
N ASN A 90 -13.87 -2.48 -20.96
CA ASN A 90 -14.37 -3.20 -19.79
C ASN A 90 -15.40 -2.37 -19.01
N ALA A 91 -15.11 -1.10 -18.79
CA ALA A 91 -16.02 -0.21 -18.07
C ALA A 91 -17.27 0.16 -18.87
N LEU A 92 -17.11 0.57 -20.15
CA LEU A 92 -18.20 1.14 -20.95
C LEU A 92 -19.07 0.09 -21.63
N ALA A 93 -18.46 -0.99 -22.14
CA ALA A 93 -19.22 -2.03 -22.87
C ALA A 93 -19.70 -3.16 -21.96
N PHE A 94 -18.95 -3.50 -20.92
CA PHE A 94 -19.27 -4.63 -20.04
C PHE A 94 -19.70 -4.20 -18.63
N GLY A 95 -19.64 -2.91 -18.28
CA GLY A 95 -20.03 -2.41 -16.96
C GLY A 95 -19.16 -2.99 -15.83
N LYS A 96 -17.93 -3.39 -16.12
CA LYS A 96 -17.03 -4.02 -15.15
C LYS A 96 -16.63 -3.03 -14.06
N THR A 97 -16.97 -3.35 -12.83
CA THR A 97 -16.69 -2.50 -11.64
C THR A 97 -15.53 -3.01 -10.81
N GLU A 98 -14.88 -4.10 -11.18
CA GLU A 98 -13.73 -4.67 -10.48
C GLU A 98 -12.61 -5.01 -11.46
N GLU A 99 -11.38 -4.66 -11.11
CA GLU A 99 -10.18 -5.00 -11.87
C GLU A 99 -8.97 -5.15 -10.94
N SER A 100 -8.21 -6.22 -11.12
CA SER A 100 -7.00 -6.50 -10.33
C SER A 100 -7.21 -6.43 -8.81
N GLY A 101 -8.38 -6.84 -8.31
CA GLY A 101 -8.70 -6.78 -6.89
C GLY A 101 -9.10 -5.39 -6.39
N ILE A 102 -9.32 -4.43 -7.29
CA ILE A 102 -9.76 -3.08 -6.98
C ILE A 102 -11.19 -2.87 -7.49
N LEU A 103 -12.04 -2.32 -6.65
CA LEU A 103 -13.40 -1.92 -7.00
C LEU A 103 -13.39 -0.47 -7.50
N ASN A 104 -13.96 -0.27 -8.68
CA ASN A 104 -14.19 1.05 -9.26
C ASN A 104 -15.53 1.61 -8.76
N GLY A 105 -15.47 2.45 -7.74
CA GLY A 105 -16.63 3.09 -7.13
C GLY A 105 -17.12 4.33 -7.89
N LYS A 106 -18.03 5.07 -7.24
CA LYS A 106 -18.59 6.33 -7.74
C LYS A 106 -17.57 7.47 -7.64
N ASP A 107 -17.75 8.51 -8.40
CA ASP A 107 -17.01 9.79 -8.34
C ASP A 107 -15.47 9.64 -8.33
N GLY A 108 -14.96 8.63 -9.03
CA GLY A 108 -13.53 8.38 -9.15
C GLY A 108 -12.91 7.58 -8.00
N TRP A 109 -13.68 7.22 -6.99
CA TRP A 109 -13.20 6.39 -5.89
C TRP A 109 -12.81 4.99 -6.36
N MET A 110 -11.74 4.50 -5.79
CA MET A 110 -11.24 3.13 -5.97
C MET A 110 -11.01 2.51 -4.60
N PHE A 111 -11.39 1.25 -4.43
CA PHE A 111 -11.31 0.56 -3.14
C PHE A 111 -10.67 -0.81 -3.30
N THR A 112 -9.87 -1.23 -2.36
CA THR A 112 -9.41 -2.61 -2.30
C THR A 112 -10.61 -3.53 -2.05
N LYS A 113 -10.76 -4.56 -2.89
CA LYS A 113 -11.81 -5.56 -2.75
C LYS A 113 -11.52 -6.47 -1.56
N LEU A 114 -12.46 -6.53 -0.61
CA LEU A 114 -12.43 -7.48 0.49
C LEU A 114 -13.83 -8.05 0.71
N PHE A 115 -14.19 -9.09 -0.08
CA PHE A 115 -15.50 -9.72 -0.03
C PHE A 115 -15.57 -10.88 0.95
N THR A 116 -14.44 -11.50 1.21
CA THR A 116 -14.33 -12.62 2.13
C THR A 116 -12.96 -12.61 2.81
N VAL A 117 -12.91 -13.07 4.03
CA VAL A 117 -11.67 -13.38 4.73
C VAL A 117 -11.43 -14.89 4.59
N SER A 118 -10.27 -15.28 4.06
CA SER A 118 -9.93 -16.70 3.94
C SER A 118 -9.59 -17.30 5.31
N THR A 119 -9.75 -18.60 5.47
CA THR A 119 -9.36 -19.31 6.70
C THR A 119 -7.87 -19.07 7.05
N ASP A 120 -7.00 -18.90 6.07
CA ASP A 120 -5.59 -18.62 6.35
C ASP A 120 -5.39 -17.17 6.82
N THR A 121 -6.15 -16.22 6.28
CA THR A 121 -6.18 -14.83 6.75
C THR A 121 -6.75 -14.74 8.18
N GLU A 122 -7.82 -15.49 8.50
CA GLU A 122 -8.38 -15.55 9.85
C GLU A 122 -7.35 -16.10 10.86
N LYS A 123 -6.64 -17.16 10.50
CA LYS A 123 -5.56 -17.71 11.33
C LYS A 123 -4.41 -16.70 11.52
N GLN A 124 -4.07 -15.95 10.45
CA GLN A 124 -3.04 -14.94 10.53
C GLN A 124 -3.47 -13.77 11.41
N LEU A 125 -4.71 -13.31 11.27
CA LEU A 125 -5.31 -12.29 12.15
C LEU A 125 -5.22 -12.70 13.62
N GLY A 126 -5.61 -13.93 13.97
CA GLY A 126 -5.51 -14.44 15.35
C GLY A 126 -4.06 -14.42 15.88
N LYS A 127 -3.07 -14.71 15.03
CA LYS A 127 -1.65 -14.62 15.42
C LYS A 127 -1.22 -13.16 15.63
N ASN A 128 -1.70 -12.25 14.77
CA ASN A 128 -1.37 -10.83 14.86
C ASN A 128 -1.97 -10.20 16.12
N ILE A 129 -3.23 -10.50 16.43
CA ILE A 129 -3.87 -10.07 17.69
C ILE A 129 -3.07 -10.62 18.88
N SER A 130 -2.73 -11.91 18.88
CA SER A 130 -1.95 -12.51 19.95
C SER A 130 -0.59 -11.86 20.11
N ALA A 131 0.08 -11.52 19.01
CA ALA A 131 1.38 -10.84 19.06
C ALA A 131 1.28 -9.44 19.66
N VAL A 132 0.26 -8.66 19.29
CA VAL A 132 0.01 -7.32 19.87
C VAL A 132 -0.35 -7.41 21.35
N THR A 133 -1.25 -8.33 21.74
CA THR A 133 -1.68 -8.48 23.13
C THR A 133 -0.55 -8.95 24.04
N ASN A 134 0.23 -9.96 23.62
CA ASN A 134 1.41 -10.41 24.37
C ASN A 134 2.46 -9.30 24.49
N PHE A 135 2.67 -8.52 23.44
CA PHE A 135 3.58 -7.40 23.45
C PHE A 135 3.11 -6.30 24.42
N ALA A 136 1.81 -5.96 24.40
CA ALA A 136 1.23 -4.98 25.32
C ALA A 136 1.35 -5.42 26.78
N GLN A 137 1.18 -6.70 27.09
CA GLN A 137 1.37 -7.26 28.43
C GLN A 137 2.83 -7.18 28.90
N ARG A 138 3.83 -7.27 27.98
CA ARG A 138 5.24 -7.09 28.33
C ARG A 138 5.62 -5.64 28.61
N TYR A 139 4.87 -4.68 28.03
CA TYR A 139 5.11 -3.24 28.16
C TYR A 139 3.89 -2.50 28.74
N PRO A 140 3.43 -2.84 29.96
CA PRO A 140 2.17 -2.33 30.52
C PRO A 140 2.17 -0.80 30.61
N GLY A 141 1.07 -0.20 30.15
CA GLY A 141 0.86 1.27 30.17
C GLY A 141 1.69 2.05 29.14
N ARG A 142 2.49 1.38 28.31
CA ARG A 142 3.36 2.04 27.31
C ARG A 142 2.86 1.89 25.89
N VAL A 143 1.97 0.92 25.61
CA VAL A 143 1.53 0.57 24.25
C VAL A 143 0.23 1.27 23.92
N THR A 144 0.22 1.92 22.77
CA THR A 144 -0.98 2.42 22.10
C THR A 144 -1.14 1.68 20.79
N PHE A 145 -2.33 1.23 20.50
CA PHE A 145 -2.70 0.56 19.24
C PHE A 145 -3.67 1.43 18.46
N LEU A 146 -3.30 1.78 17.24
CA LEU A 146 -4.13 2.49 16.27
C LEU A 146 -4.25 1.62 15.02
N LEU A 147 -5.47 1.20 14.72
CA LEU A 147 -5.79 0.47 13.50
C LEU A 147 -6.70 1.35 12.65
N ALA A 148 -6.13 1.89 11.55
CA ALA A 148 -6.86 2.77 10.66
C ALA A 148 -7.92 1.97 9.87
N PRO A 149 -9.19 2.37 9.88
CA PRO A 149 -10.24 1.74 9.07
C PRO A 149 -9.93 1.90 7.58
N SER A 150 -10.52 1.05 6.74
CA SER A 150 -10.38 1.20 5.30
C SER A 150 -11.27 2.33 4.74
N ALA A 151 -10.89 2.88 3.59
CA ALA A 151 -11.72 3.88 2.90
C ALA A 151 -13.12 3.33 2.58
N SER A 152 -13.25 2.03 2.29
CA SER A 152 -14.53 1.38 2.00
C SER A 152 -15.48 1.32 3.19
N ASP A 153 -14.94 1.29 4.40
CA ASP A 153 -15.72 1.32 5.63
C ASP A 153 -16.23 2.74 5.93
N ILE A 154 -15.41 3.75 5.66
CA ILE A 154 -15.75 5.16 5.91
C ILE A 154 -16.68 5.74 4.83
N TYR A 155 -16.52 5.32 3.56
CA TYR A 155 -17.29 5.81 2.40
C TYR A 155 -18.08 4.69 1.70
N PRO A 156 -18.91 3.89 2.41
CA PRO A 156 -19.65 2.77 1.81
C PRO A 156 -20.59 3.23 0.69
N GLU A 157 -21.10 4.46 0.73
CA GLU A 157 -21.94 5.07 -0.29
C GLU A 157 -21.23 5.25 -1.65
N MET A 158 -19.90 5.29 -1.66
CA MET A 158 -19.08 5.41 -2.85
C MET A 158 -18.73 4.07 -3.49
N LEU A 159 -19.00 2.96 -2.82
CA LEU A 159 -18.80 1.62 -3.37
C LEU A 159 -19.70 1.35 -4.60
N PRO A 160 -19.32 0.42 -5.48
CA PRO A 160 -20.25 -0.13 -6.47
C PRO A 160 -21.51 -0.69 -5.81
N ALA A 161 -22.64 -0.56 -6.49
CA ALA A 161 -23.91 -1.05 -5.95
C ALA A 161 -23.81 -2.56 -5.62
N ASN A 162 -24.28 -2.91 -4.41
CA ASN A 162 -24.29 -4.29 -3.90
C ASN A 162 -22.91 -4.96 -3.79
N ALA A 163 -21.83 -4.20 -3.64
CA ALA A 163 -20.52 -4.79 -3.34
C ALA A 163 -20.58 -5.50 -1.98
N PRO A 164 -20.39 -6.83 -1.91
CA PRO A 164 -20.57 -7.59 -0.68
C PRO A 164 -19.29 -7.54 0.18
N MET A 165 -18.95 -6.35 0.67
CA MET A 165 -17.78 -6.17 1.55
C MET A 165 -17.97 -6.94 2.85
N VAL A 166 -16.86 -7.38 3.46
CA VAL A 166 -16.89 -7.94 4.81
C VAL A 166 -17.40 -6.91 5.81
N ASP A 167 -17.94 -7.38 6.92
CA ASP A 167 -18.30 -6.53 8.07
C ASP A 167 -17.03 -6.10 8.81
N GLU A 168 -16.41 -5.01 8.33
CA GLU A 168 -15.18 -4.47 8.91
C GLU A 168 -15.44 -3.91 10.32
N ASP A 169 -16.62 -3.34 10.56
CA ASP A 169 -17.00 -2.83 11.89
C ASP A 169 -16.95 -3.93 12.95
N ALA A 170 -17.60 -5.06 12.69
CA ALA A 170 -17.59 -6.20 13.62
C ALA A 170 -16.18 -6.75 13.85
N MET A 171 -15.35 -6.79 12.80
CA MET A 171 -13.97 -7.26 12.93
C MET A 171 -13.12 -6.28 13.74
N LEU A 172 -13.26 -4.98 13.52
CA LEU A 172 -12.56 -3.95 14.29
C LEU A 172 -12.97 -3.95 15.76
N ASP A 173 -14.26 -4.11 16.05
CA ASP A 173 -14.78 -4.23 17.43
C ASP A 173 -14.11 -5.39 18.17
N ASP A 174 -14.03 -6.56 17.55
CA ASP A 174 -13.39 -7.73 18.14
C ASP A 174 -11.88 -7.50 18.36
N ILE A 175 -11.17 -6.95 17.38
CA ILE A 175 -9.74 -6.65 17.50
C ILE A 175 -9.50 -5.65 18.63
N PHE A 176 -10.23 -4.56 18.66
CA PHE A 176 -10.07 -3.51 19.67
C PHE A 176 -10.38 -4.00 21.08
N ALA A 177 -11.45 -4.81 21.23
CA ALA A 177 -11.81 -5.38 22.52
C ALA A 177 -10.69 -6.29 23.07
N GLN A 178 -10.11 -7.16 22.23
CA GLN A 178 -9.02 -8.05 22.64
C GLN A 178 -7.74 -7.28 22.97
N VAL A 179 -7.38 -6.28 22.16
CA VAL A 179 -6.17 -5.47 22.39
C VAL A 179 -6.33 -4.62 23.65
N GLN A 180 -7.48 -3.99 23.86
CA GLN A 180 -7.76 -3.19 25.06
C GLN A 180 -7.74 -4.05 26.33
N ALA A 181 -8.25 -5.27 26.27
CA ALA A 181 -8.22 -6.21 27.39
C ALA A 181 -6.77 -6.60 27.80
N SER A 182 -5.79 -6.45 26.92
CA SER A 182 -4.37 -6.68 27.24
C SER A 182 -3.69 -5.53 27.99
N GLY A 183 -4.39 -4.40 28.19
CA GLY A 183 -3.88 -3.21 28.86
C GLY A 183 -3.25 -2.18 27.93
N ALA A 184 -3.37 -2.33 26.61
CA ALA A 184 -3.00 -1.30 25.65
C ALA A 184 -4.10 -0.22 25.57
N ASP A 185 -3.67 1.01 25.33
CA ASP A 185 -4.59 2.06 24.87
C ASP A 185 -4.98 1.80 23.40
N VAL A 186 -6.25 2.06 23.05
CA VAL A 186 -6.76 1.86 21.70
C VAL A 186 -7.28 3.17 21.12
N ILE A 187 -6.98 3.43 19.85
CA ILE A 187 -7.53 4.56 19.11
C ILE A 187 -8.35 4.00 17.95
N ASP A 188 -9.67 4.22 18.02
CA ASP A 188 -10.62 3.93 16.96
C ASP A 188 -11.02 5.22 16.25
N MET A 189 -10.78 5.28 14.95
CA MET A 189 -11.01 6.48 14.14
C MET A 189 -12.37 6.51 13.44
N ARG A 190 -13.17 5.43 13.53
CA ARG A 190 -14.38 5.28 12.72
C ARG A 190 -15.38 6.41 12.93
N ASP A 191 -15.72 6.71 14.19
CA ASP A 191 -16.71 7.77 14.51
C ASP A 191 -16.21 9.14 14.07
N ASP A 192 -14.95 9.46 14.36
CA ASP A 192 -14.36 10.73 13.94
C ASP A 192 -14.32 10.88 12.43
N TYR A 193 -13.92 9.85 11.71
CA TYR A 193 -13.84 9.90 10.25
C TYR A 193 -15.22 9.96 9.60
N ARG A 194 -16.19 9.20 10.09
CA ARG A 194 -17.57 9.23 9.60
C ARG A 194 -18.25 10.59 9.84
N ALA A 195 -17.96 11.24 10.96
CA ALA A 195 -18.45 12.58 11.25
C ALA A 195 -17.80 13.68 10.40
N ASN A 196 -16.66 13.40 9.76
CA ASN A 196 -15.88 14.36 8.99
C ASN A 196 -15.59 13.90 7.54
N LYS A 197 -16.49 13.13 6.95
CA LYS A 197 -16.37 12.59 5.58
C LYS A 197 -16.21 13.67 4.50
N ASP A 198 -16.67 14.88 4.73
CA ASP A 198 -16.53 16.03 3.84
C ASP A 198 -15.08 16.55 3.74
N GLN A 199 -14.24 16.17 4.71
CA GLN A 199 -12.82 16.49 4.70
C GLN A 199 -12.06 15.37 3.99
N TYR A 200 -11.37 15.64 2.94
CA TYR A 200 -10.63 14.69 2.10
C TYR A 200 -9.67 13.77 2.89
N LEU A 201 -10.23 12.76 3.60
CA LEU A 201 -9.51 11.92 4.56
C LEU A 201 -8.76 10.76 3.92
N TYR A 202 -9.21 10.30 2.75
CA TYR A 202 -8.59 9.20 1.99
C TYR A 202 -8.37 9.61 0.54
N PHE A 203 -7.31 9.08 -0.06
CA PHE A 203 -7.10 9.21 -1.50
C PHE A 203 -8.15 8.40 -2.26
N LYS A 204 -8.55 8.90 -3.43
CA LYS A 204 -9.46 8.19 -4.33
C LYS A 204 -8.75 7.12 -5.16
N THR A 205 -7.48 7.38 -5.52
CA THR A 205 -6.69 6.53 -6.42
C THR A 205 -5.64 5.69 -5.69
N ASP A 206 -5.57 5.79 -4.36
CA ASP A 206 -4.61 5.08 -3.52
C ASP A 206 -5.30 4.41 -2.33
N HIS A 207 -4.61 3.45 -1.70
CA HIS A 207 -5.14 2.76 -0.52
C HIS A 207 -4.89 3.48 0.80
N HIS A 208 -4.09 4.54 0.82
CA HIS A 208 -3.77 5.27 2.04
C HIS A 208 -4.83 6.34 2.39
N TRP A 209 -4.84 6.71 3.65
CA TRP A 209 -5.40 8.01 4.04
C TRP A 209 -4.57 9.16 3.46
N THR A 210 -5.15 10.36 3.42
CA THR A 210 -4.40 11.58 3.10
C THR A 210 -3.60 12.04 4.33
N PRO A 211 -2.61 12.94 4.18
CA PRO A 211 -1.99 13.59 5.32
C PRO A 211 -2.98 14.33 6.24
N ASP A 212 -4.09 14.83 5.71
CA ASP A 212 -5.14 15.46 6.53
C ASP A 212 -5.88 14.38 7.35
N GLY A 213 -6.16 13.19 6.78
CA GLY A 213 -6.65 12.03 7.54
C GLY A 213 -5.67 11.59 8.63
N ALA A 214 -4.39 11.46 8.28
CA ALA A 214 -3.34 11.12 9.23
C ALA A 214 -3.22 12.16 10.37
N TYR A 215 -3.39 13.44 10.05
CA TYR A 215 -3.37 14.51 11.05
C TYR A 215 -4.53 14.39 12.05
N ARG A 216 -5.72 14.03 11.59
CA ARG A 216 -6.85 13.78 12.52
C ARG A 216 -6.56 12.61 13.45
N ALA A 217 -6.01 11.51 12.94
CA ALA A 217 -5.59 10.39 13.80
C ALA A 217 -4.52 10.79 14.82
N TYR A 218 -3.58 11.64 14.41
CA TYR A 218 -2.58 12.22 15.31
C TYR A 218 -3.23 13.12 16.38
N GLN A 219 -4.25 13.91 16.05
CA GLN A 219 -4.98 14.72 17.04
C GLN A 219 -5.67 13.83 18.10
N GLN A 220 -6.25 12.70 17.69
CA GLN A 220 -6.82 11.72 18.63
C GLN A 220 -5.73 11.09 19.52
N PHE A 221 -4.57 10.76 18.94
CA PHE A 221 -3.42 10.30 19.70
C PHE A 221 -2.97 11.36 20.73
N CYS A 222 -2.87 12.62 20.35
CA CYS A 222 -2.52 13.71 21.28
C CYS A 222 -3.56 13.85 22.39
N THR A 223 -4.85 13.76 22.07
CA THR A 223 -5.93 13.80 23.06
C THR A 223 -5.79 12.67 24.09
N LEU A 224 -5.58 11.45 23.63
CA LEU A 224 -5.41 10.27 24.47
C LEU A 224 -4.16 10.39 25.37
N LYS A 225 -3.07 10.96 24.86
CA LYS A 225 -1.80 11.09 25.58
C LYS A 225 -1.65 12.44 26.31
N ASN A 226 -2.68 13.29 26.28
CA ASN A 226 -2.67 14.63 26.87
C ASN A 226 -1.50 15.49 26.36
N LEU A 227 -1.27 15.43 25.04
CA LEU A 227 -0.22 16.19 24.34
C LEU A 227 -0.83 17.38 23.59
N THR A 228 -0.04 18.44 23.40
CA THR A 228 -0.42 19.55 22.52
C THR A 228 -0.21 19.12 21.05
N PRO A 229 -1.23 19.17 20.18
CA PRO A 229 -1.06 18.84 18.78
C PRO A 229 -0.07 19.77 18.06
N PHE A 230 0.56 19.25 17.02
CA PHE A 230 1.37 20.00 16.06
C PHE A 230 0.61 21.22 15.52
N ASP A 231 1.22 22.39 15.59
CA ASP A 231 0.62 23.62 15.05
C ASP A 231 0.93 23.75 13.57
N CYS A 232 -0.07 23.49 12.75
CA CYS A 232 0.02 23.59 11.30
C CYS A 232 0.33 25.01 10.79
N ASN A 233 0.11 26.05 11.60
CA ASN A 233 0.32 27.44 11.17
C ASN A 233 1.80 27.88 11.29
N VAL A 234 2.63 27.11 11.97
CA VAL A 234 4.05 27.44 12.17
C VAL A 234 4.89 27.05 10.96
N TYR A 235 4.43 26.10 10.15
CA TYR A 235 5.21 25.52 9.05
C TYR A 235 4.58 25.80 7.69
N THR A 236 5.42 25.85 6.66
CA THR A 236 4.95 26.02 5.27
C THR A 236 4.26 24.74 4.80
N LYS A 237 2.97 24.87 4.43
CA LYS A 237 2.21 23.78 3.78
C LYS A 237 2.53 23.77 2.28
N ILE A 238 3.03 22.64 1.79
CA ILE A 238 3.37 22.42 0.38
C ILE A 238 2.36 21.45 -0.22
N THR A 239 1.74 21.81 -1.34
CA THR A 239 0.78 20.96 -2.05
C THR A 239 1.44 20.27 -3.24
N VAL A 240 1.26 18.96 -3.33
CA VAL A 240 1.75 18.10 -4.42
C VAL A 240 0.54 17.70 -5.28
N PRO A 241 0.43 18.19 -6.50
CA PRO A 241 -0.62 17.81 -7.44
C PRO A 241 -0.29 16.50 -8.18
N ASP A 242 -1.24 16.06 -8.99
CA ASP A 242 -1.07 14.96 -9.96
C ASP A 242 -0.58 13.65 -9.32
N PHE A 243 -1.18 13.30 -8.18
CA PHE A 243 -0.94 12.03 -7.53
C PHE A 243 -1.95 10.98 -8.02
N TYR A 244 -1.41 9.90 -8.56
CA TYR A 244 -2.17 8.70 -8.90
C TYR A 244 -1.55 7.52 -8.14
N GLY A 245 -2.27 6.96 -7.22
CA GLY A 245 -1.74 5.97 -6.29
C GLY A 245 -1.75 4.53 -6.81
N THR A 246 -1.66 3.62 -5.86
CA THR A 246 -1.53 2.18 -6.09
C THR A 246 -2.78 1.56 -6.71
N HIS A 247 -3.98 2.01 -6.33
CA HIS A 247 -5.23 1.55 -6.94
C HIS A 247 -5.28 1.89 -8.42
N TYR A 248 -4.93 3.13 -8.78
CA TYR A 248 -4.82 3.49 -10.19
C TYR A 248 -3.75 2.68 -10.91
N SER A 249 -2.58 2.49 -10.30
CA SER A 249 -1.49 1.72 -10.91
C SER A 249 -1.89 0.28 -11.21
N ALA A 250 -2.74 -0.32 -10.36
CA ALA A 250 -3.25 -1.68 -10.54
C ALA A 250 -4.35 -1.78 -11.62
N THR A 251 -5.22 -0.77 -11.74
CA THR A 251 -6.39 -0.83 -12.63
C THR A 251 -6.22 -0.07 -13.94
N ARG A 252 -5.37 0.95 -13.95
CA ARG A 252 -5.20 1.85 -15.09
C ARG A 252 -6.54 2.43 -15.58
N ARG A 253 -7.46 2.71 -14.64
CA ARG A 253 -8.79 3.21 -14.94
C ARG A 253 -8.72 4.42 -15.88
N TRP A 254 -9.34 4.28 -17.06
CA TRP A 254 -9.18 5.22 -18.18
C TRP A 254 -9.63 6.66 -17.89
N ASN A 255 -10.60 6.84 -16.97
CA ASN A 255 -11.16 8.14 -16.58
C ASN A 255 -10.82 8.55 -15.15
N ALA A 256 -9.76 7.99 -14.56
CA ALA A 256 -9.32 8.37 -13.23
C ALA A 256 -8.88 9.83 -13.20
N GLN A 257 -9.24 10.51 -12.13
CA GLN A 257 -8.76 11.85 -11.83
C GLN A 257 -7.63 11.78 -10.81
N ALA A 258 -6.63 12.62 -10.98
CA ALA A 258 -5.52 12.69 -10.05
C ALA A 258 -5.99 13.18 -8.67
N ASP A 259 -5.42 12.60 -7.65
CA ASP A 259 -5.44 13.13 -6.30
C ASP A 259 -4.43 14.28 -6.14
N SER A 260 -4.49 14.96 -5.01
CA SER A 260 -3.44 15.86 -4.53
C SER A 260 -3.29 15.66 -3.03
N PHE A 261 -2.11 15.94 -2.51
CA PHE A 261 -1.90 15.95 -1.07
C PHE A 261 -1.01 17.12 -0.66
N SER A 262 -0.98 17.40 0.64
CA SER A 262 -0.09 18.42 1.18
C SER A 262 0.76 17.85 2.30
N TYR A 263 1.96 18.38 2.47
CA TYR A 263 2.82 18.10 3.61
C TYR A 263 3.39 19.41 4.17
N TYR A 264 3.97 19.33 5.36
CA TYR A 264 4.64 20.48 5.99
C TYR A 264 6.14 20.34 5.84
N ASP A 265 6.80 21.44 5.44
CA ASP A 265 8.27 21.51 5.36
C ASP A 265 8.85 21.59 6.76
N LEU A 266 9.36 20.47 7.26
CA LEU A 266 9.88 20.33 8.61
C LEU A 266 11.41 20.31 8.57
N PRO A 267 12.09 21.01 9.51
CA PRO A 267 13.56 21.05 9.58
C PRO A 267 14.17 19.77 10.13
N ASN A 268 13.35 18.81 10.55
CA ASN A 268 13.79 17.59 11.21
C ASN A 268 14.47 16.64 10.20
N GLN A 269 15.43 15.87 10.71
CA GLN A 269 16.17 14.86 9.93
C GLN A 269 15.95 13.48 10.53
N MET A 270 16.14 12.47 9.69
CA MET A 270 16.03 11.07 10.05
C MET A 270 17.36 10.37 9.80
N THR A 271 17.76 9.48 10.70
CA THR A 271 18.85 8.54 10.45
C THR A 271 18.27 7.17 10.17
N VAL A 272 18.55 6.61 9.01
CA VAL A 272 18.18 5.26 8.64
C VAL A 272 19.28 4.30 9.05
N TYR A 273 18.94 3.31 9.86
CA TYR A 273 19.86 2.29 10.39
C TYR A 273 19.71 0.94 9.68
N LYS A 274 18.55 0.70 9.06
CA LYS A 274 18.29 -0.53 8.32
C LYS A 274 17.28 -0.31 7.22
N VAL A 275 17.63 -0.74 6.02
CA VAL A 275 16.73 -0.78 4.86
C VAL A 275 16.30 -2.21 4.55
N ASN A 276 15.18 -2.33 3.83
CA ASN A 276 14.65 -3.62 3.43
C ASN A 276 15.61 -4.34 2.46
N GLY A 277 15.96 -5.59 2.80
CA GLY A 277 16.75 -6.47 1.94
C GLY A 277 18.28 -6.32 2.04
N GLU A 278 18.79 -5.38 2.85
CA GLU A 278 20.24 -5.23 3.07
C GLU A 278 20.65 -5.79 4.44
N ALA A 279 21.68 -6.64 4.44
CA ALA A 279 22.20 -7.27 5.66
C ALA A 279 23.12 -6.32 6.44
N ASP A 280 24.02 -5.65 5.71
CA ASP A 280 25.04 -4.74 6.26
C ASP A 280 24.76 -3.33 5.69
N TYR A 281 24.02 -2.52 6.42
CA TYR A 281 23.67 -1.15 6.03
C TYR A 281 24.35 -0.16 6.99
N GLU A 282 25.18 0.70 6.45
CA GLU A 282 25.75 1.80 7.21
C GLU A 282 24.68 2.88 7.45
N PRO A 283 24.56 3.40 8.67
CA PRO A 283 23.56 4.42 8.97
C PRO A 283 23.69 5.65 8.09
N VAL A 284 22.61 6.07 7.48
CA VAL A 284 22.54 7.25 6.59
C VAL A 284 21.61 8.29 7.17
N LYS A 285 22.09 9.52 7.29
CA LYS A 285 21.27 10.66 7.67
C LYS A 285 20.63 11.26 6.43
N THR A 286 19.31 11.44 6.48
CA THR A 286 18.54 12.06 5.38
C THR A 286 18.65 13.59 5.43
N GLU A 287 18.37 14.26 4.32
CA GLU A 287 18.30 15.72 4.26
C GLU A 287 17.07 16.26 4.98
N GLY A 288 15.99 15.47 5.06
CA GLY A 288 14.72 15.82 5.69
C GLY A 288 13.85 14.59 5.91
N LEU A 289 12.61 14.79 6.34
CA LEU A 289 11.61 13.72 6.48
C LEU A 289 10.91 13.39 5.15
N MET A 290 11.09 14.24 4.14
CA MET A 290 10.57 14.05 2.79
C MET A 290 11.72 13.82 1.81
N ASN A 291 11.71 12.74 1.07
CA ASN A 291 12.57 12.57 -0.09
C ASN A 291 11.93 13.26 -1.31
N LEU A 292 12.34 14.51 -1.55
CA LEU A 292 11.73 15.35 -2.59
C LEU A 292 11.90 14.78 -4.00
N ALA A 293 12.96 14.01 -4.27
CA ALA A 293 13.15 13.37 -5.57
C ALA A 293 12.04 12.38 -5.93
N LYS A 294 11.37 11.78 -4.94
CA LYS A 294 10.23 10.90 -5.17
C LYS A 294 8.95 11.63 -5.57
N LEU A 295 8.85 12.93 -5.33
CA LEU A 295 7.71 13.73 -5.78
C LEU A 295 7.63 13.85 -7.31
N ASP A 296 8.74 13.69 -8.00
CA ASP A 296 8.82 13.66 -9.46
C ASP A 296 8.59 12.25 -10.05
N THR A 297 8.39 11.27 -9.18
CA THR A 297 8.11 9.87 -9.57
C THR A 297 6.62 9.57 -9.48
N ARG A 298 6.25 8.36 -9.91
CA ARG A 298 4.89 7.83 -9.76
C ARG A 298 4.51 7.62 -8.29
N ASP A 299 5.43 7.07 -7.51
CA ASP A 299 5.24 6.80 -6.07
C ASP A 299 5.54 8.03 -5.22
N LYS A 300 4.73 9.08 -5.42
CA LYS A 300 4.88 10.33 -4.66
C LYS A 300 4.67 10.15 -3.16
N TYR A 301 3.80 9.19 -2.75
CA TYR A 301 3.58 8.90 -1.32
C TYR A 301 4.83 8.30 -0.66
N GLY A 302 5.65 7.58 -1.41
CA GLY A 302 6.94 7.08 -0.96
C GLY A 302 7.95 8.18 -0.58
N ALA A 303 7.64 9.47 -0.85
CA ALA A 303 8.44 10.60 -0.39
C ALA A 303 8.44 10.72 1.14
N PHE A 304 7.35 10.37 1.81
CA PHE A 304 7.28 10.37 3.27
C PHE A 304 8.28 9.35 3.84
N LEU A 305 9.18 9.81 4.71
CA LEU A 305 10.20 9.02 5.42
C LEU A 305 11.12 8.21 4.49
N ASP A 306 11.28 8.66 3.24
CA ASP A 306 11.99 7.91 2.19
C ASP A 306 11.46 6.47 1.99
N GLY A 307 10.17 6.27 2.25
CA GLY A 307 9.46 5.00 2.10
C GLY A 307 9.45 4.16 3.37
N ASN A 308 9.72 2.85 3.22
CA ASN A 308 9.52 1.87 4.29
C ASN A 308 10.86 1.24 4.71
N ASN A 309 11.60 1.95 5.55
CA ASN A 309 12.87 1.50 6.10
C ASN A 309 12.66 0.54 7.29
N GLY A 310 13.54 -0.43 7.47
CA GLY A 310 13.43 -1.42 8.54
C GLY A 310 13.54 -0.82 9.94
N TYR A 311 14.52 0.09 10.14
CA TYR A 311 14.65 0.86 11.37
C TYR A 311 15.24 2.24 11.07
N SER A 312 14.59 3.25 11.61
CA SER A 312 15.06 4.64 11.53
C SER A 312 14.82 5.38 12.84
N VAL A 313 15.56 6.47 13.06
CA VAL A 313 15.37 7.36 14.20
C VAL A 313 15.24 8.79 13.70
N ILE A 314 14.23 9.50 14.18
CA ILE A 314 13.99 10.91 13.92
C ILE A 314 14.29 11.70 15.19
N GLU A 315 15.03 12.79 15.05
CA GLU A 315 15.22 13.78 16.09
C GLU A 315 14.07 14.79 16.03
N GLY A 316 13.29 14.88 17.11
CA GLY A 316 12.16 15.79 17.20
C GLY A 316 12.43 16.98 18.12
N ASN A 317 11.41 17.84 18.28
CA ASN A 317 11.51 19.11 19.00
C ASN A 317 10.84 19.07 20.40
N GLY A 318 10.20 17.93 20.73
CA GLY A 318 9.48 17.75 22.00
C GLY A 318 10.34 17.15 23.10
N THR A 319 9.74 16.34 23.96
CA THR A 319 10.39 15.67 25.12
C THR A 319 10.08 14.18 25.13
N GLY A 320 10.93 13.39 25.78
CA GLY A 320 10.74 11.93 25.85
C GLY A 320 10.93 11.24 24.50
N SER A 321 10.50 9.99 24.43
CA SER A 321 10.75 9.14 23.28
C SER A 321 9.58 8.22 22.97
N ILE A 322 9.38 7.92 21.68
CA ILE A 322 8.37 6.98 21.19
C ILE A 322 8.96 6.05 20.15
N LEU A 323 8.58 4.77 20.21
CA LEU A 323 8.81 3.80 19.15
C LEU A 323 7.51 3.59 18.37
N VAL A 324 7.55 3.79 17.05
CA VAL A 324 6.42 3.56 16.16
C VAL A 324 6.66 2.28 15.35
N VAL A 325 5.84 1.26 15.57
CA VAL A 325 5.82 0.02 14.78
C VAL A 325 4.68 0.14 13.77
N LYS A 326 4.99 -0.01 12.49
CA LYS A 326 4.08 0.51 11.46
C LYS A 326 4.01 -0.28 10.18
N ASP A 327 2.93 -0.02 9.43
CA ASP A 327 2.90 -0.12 7.97
C ASP A 327 3.04 1.27 7.31
N SER A 328 2.80 1.36 6.00
CA SER A 328 2.97 2.61 5.26
C SER A 328 1.98 3.74 5.63
N TYR A 329 0.88 3.42 6.31
CA TYR A 329 -0.05 4.47 6.77
C TYR A 329 0.61 5.46 7.72
N ALA A 330 1.47 4.98 8.61
CA ALA A 330 2.15 5.86 9.54
C ALA A 330 3.15 6.82 8.89
N ASN A 331 3.53 6.63 7.63
CA ASN A 331 4.52 7.50 6.99
C ASN A 331 4.08 8.97 6.96
N SER A 332 2.81 9.24 6.72
CA SER A 332 2.26 10.60 6.74
C SER A 332 1.83 11.09 8.15
N PHE A 333 1.76 10.18 9.12
CA PHE A 333 1.43 10.49 10.53
C PHE A 333 2.68 10.88 11.35
N ILE A 334 3.78 10.14 11.18
CA ILE A 334 4.99 10.27 12.00
C ILE A 334 5.60 11.68 11.98
N PRO A 335 5.61 12.44 10.87
CA PRO A 335 6.13 13.80 10.87
C PRO A 335 5.54 14.71 11.94
N TYR A 336 4.26 14.54 12.27
CA TYR A 336 3.58 15.35 13.30
C TYR A 336 4.10 15.06 14.72
N LEU A 337 4.58 13.83 14.98
CA LEU A 337 5.14 13.46 16.29
C LEU A 337 6.41 14.25 16.65
N THR A 338 7.07 14.86 15.68
CA THR A 338 8.27 15.68 15.91
C THR A 338 8.01 16.88 16.84
N ALA A 339 6.78 17.34 16.92
CA ALA A 339 6.38 18.39 17.86
C ALA A 339 6.35 17.92 19.31
N ASN A 340 6.11 16.62 19.56
CA ASN A 340 5.83 16.09 20.88
C ASN A 340 7.01 15.32 21.51
N TYR A 341 7.82 14.66 20.68
CA TYR A 341 8.90 13.79 21.14
C TYR A 341 10.27 14.31 20.71
N ALA A 342 11.28 14.13 21.59
CA ALA A 342 12.66 14.42 21.25
C ALA A 342 13.29 13.32 20.38
N LYS A 343 12.82 12.07 20.56
CA LYS A 343 13.29 10.89 19.83
C LYS A 343 12.14 10.04 19.37
N ILE A 344 12.10 9.74 18.07
CA ILE A 344 11.08 8.90 17.46
C ILE A 344 11.77 7.76 16.73
N GLY A 345 11.68 6.53 17.27
CA GLY A 345 12.09 5.32 16.57
C GLY A 345 10.97 4.88 15.62
N VAL A 346 11.33 4.44 14.43
CA VAL A 346 10.40 3.96 13.40
C VAL A 346 10.81 2.56 12.97
N VAL A 347 9.91 1.60 13.10
CA VAL A 347 10.12 0.20 12.71
C VAL A 347 9.11 -0.23 11.69
N ASP A 348 9.60 -0.79 10.58
CA ASP A 348 8.81 -1.50 9.60
C ASP A 348 9.32 -2.95 9.48
N PHE A 349 8.49 -3.91 9.86
CA PHE A 349 8.88 -5.33 9.85
C PHE A 349 9.12 -5.91 8.45
N ARG A 350 8.81 -5.19 7.39
CA ARG A 350 9.22 -5.57 6.03
C ARG A 350 10.75 -5.53 5.87
N GLY A 351 11.40 -4.62 6.58
CA GLY A 351 12.85 -4.47 6.60
C GLY A 351 13.54 -4.92 7.88
N LEU A 352 12.78 -5.24 8.94
CA LEU A 352 13.32 -5.68 10.24
C LEU A 352 12.69 -7.02 10.62
N ALA A 353 13.45 -8.10 10.57
CA ALA A 353 12.94 -9.47 10.74
C ALA A 353 13.20 -10.08 12.13
N TYR A 354 13.21 -9.28 13.20
CA TYR A 354 13.44 -9.73 14.58
C TYR A 354 12.60 -8.93 15.59
N GLY A 355 12.51 -9.43 16.83
CA GLY A 355 11.77 -8.79 17.92
C GLY A 355 12.38 -7.47 18.38
N LEU A 356 11.63 -6.71 19.15
CA LEU A 356 11.99 -5.33 19.51
C LEU A 356 12.53 -5.16 20.92
N ASP A 357 12.48 -6.20 21.77
CA ASP A 357 12.79 -6.07 23.20
C ASP A 357 14.19 -5.46 23.44
N SER A 358 15.21 -5.94 22.71
CA SER A 358 16.57 -5.38 22.83
C SER A 358 16.69 -3.94 22.32
N THR A 359 15.96 -3.58 21.27
CA THR A 359 15.95 -2.21 20.76
C THR A 359 15.27 -1.27 21.74
N ILE A 360 14.14 -1.69 22.33
CA ILE A 360 13.41 -0.90 23.34
C ILE A 360 14.24 -0.71 24.59
N GLU A 361 14.91 -1.77 25.05
CA GLU A 361 15.77 -1.72 26.25
C GLU A 361 17.01 -0.84 26.02
N LYS A 362 17.71 -1.06 24.91
CA LYS A 362 18.93 -0.30 24.57
C LYS A 362 18.66 1.17 24.35
N GLU A 363 17.60 1.47 23.60
CA GLU A 363 17.28 2.83 23.18
C GLU A 363 16.41 3.59 24.19
N GLY A 364 15.79 2.90 25.15
CA GLY A 364 15.05 3.49 26.26
C GLY A 364 13.79 4.23 25.84
N TYR A 365 12.99 3.67 24.92
CA TYR A 365 11.74 4.31 24.48
C TYR A 365 10.69 4.35 25.60
N ASP A 366 10.11 5.52 25.86
CA ASP A 366 9.11 5.73 26.92
C ASP A 366 7.73 5.18 26.52
N GLN A 367 7.36 5.37 25.26
CA GLN A 367 6.07 4.99 24.70
C GLN A 367 6.25 4.17 23.42
N ILE A 368 5.22 3.41 23.06
CA ILE A 368 5.19 2.59 21.87
C ILE A 368 3.85 2.79 21.18
N LEU A 369 3.86 3.13 19.90
CA LEU A 369 2.68 3.20 19.04
C LEU A 369 2.75 2.08 18.00
N ILE A 370 1.75 1.22 17.96
CA ILE A 370 1.55 0.25 16.88
C ILE A 370 0.49 0.83 15.96
N LEU A 371 0.87 1.21 14.75
CA LEU A 371 0.01 1.85 13.77
C LEU A 371 -0.01 1.07 12.45
N TYR A 372 -1.15 0.48 12.14
CA TYR A 372 -1.42 -0.25 10.90
C TYR A 372 -2.74 0.20 10.29
N ASN A 373 -2.95 -0.09 9.01
CA ASN A 373 -4.28 -0.12 8.44
C ASN A 373 -4.92 -1.50 8.61
N PHE A 374 -6.24 -1.55 8.61
CA PHE A 374 -6.99 -2.79 8.82
C PHE A 374 -6.60 -3.89 7.83
N GLN A 375 -6.58 -3.60 6.53
CA GLN A 375 -6.35 -4.61 5.49
C GLN A 375 -4.95 -5.22 5.54
N THR A 376 -3.93 -4.41 5.87
CA THR A 376 -2.58 -4.93 6.11
C THR A 376 -2.55 -5.75 7.39
N PHE A 377 -3.11 -5.24 8.49
CA PHE A 377 -3.05 -5.90 9.79
C PHE A 377 -3.66 -7.31 9.78
N ILE A 378 -4.77 -7.52 9.08
CA ILE A 378 -5.43 -8.83 9.05
C ILE A 378 -4.61 -9.89 8.32
N SER A 379 -3.72 -9.51 7.40
CA SER A 379 -3.04 -10.43 6.48
C SER A 379 -1.51 -10.46 6.61
N ASP A 380 -0.88 -9.44 7.19
CA ASP A 380 0.58 -9.33 7.29
C ASP A 380 1.14 -10.39 8.27
N ASN A 381 1.97 -11.29 7.75
CA ASN A 381 2.60 -12.35 8.54
C ASN A 381 3.82 -11.89 9.35
N LYS A 382 4.13 -10.59 9.34
CA LYS A 382 5.31 -10.02 10.02
C LYS A 382 4.97 -9.34 11.34
N VAL A 383 3.70 -9.01 11.59
CA VAL A 383 3.24 -8.47 12.88
C VAL A 383 3.62 -9.39 14.05
N ILE A 384 3.71 -10.71 13.80
CA ILE A 384 4.17 -11.72 14.78
C ILE A 384 5.59 -11.46 15.32
N TYR A 385 6.39 -10.60 14.67
CA TYR A 385 7.71 -10.23 15.19
C TYR A 385 7.62 -9.43 16.49
N LEU A 386 6.49 -8.80 16.79
CA LEU A 386 6.22 -8.19 18.10
C LEU A 386 6.37 -9.22 19.26
N ASP A 387 6.02 -10.47 19.02
CA ASP A 387 6.07 -11.54 20.05
C ASP A 387 7.36 -12.39 19.99
N ARG A 388 8.29 -12.04 19.14
CA ARG A 388 9.58 -12.73 19.07
C ARG A 388 10.56 -12.12 20.05
N PRO A 389 11.08 -12.92 21.03
CA PRO A 389 12.15 -12.44 21.88
C PRO A 389 13.38 -12.15 21.01
N THR A 390 14.02 -11.02 21.28
CA THR A 390 15.32 -10.72 20.68
C THR A 390 16.36 -11.48 21.48
N THR A 391 16.85 -12.57 20.98
CA THR A 391 18.10 -13.15 21.48
C THR A 391 19.24 -12.27 20.95
N LEU A 392 19.81 -11.44 21.80
CA LEU A 392 21.13 -10.86 21.57
C LEU A 392 22.10 -12.03 21.38
N LYS A 393 22.57 -12.25 20.16
CA LYS A 393 23.73 -13.08 19.87
C LYS A 393 24.98 -12.22 19.90
#